data_746170f0139ea7e05e5de6c34bb5446b
#
_entry.id   746170f0139ea7e05e5de6c34bb5446b
#
_cell.length_a   1.000
_cell.length_b   1.000
_cell.length_c   1.000
_cell.angle_alpha   90.00
_cell.angle_beta   90.00
_cell.angle_gamma   90.00
#
_symmetry.space_group_name_H-M   'P 1'
#
loop_
_entity.id
_entity.type
_entity.pdbx_description
1 polymer ?
#
loop_
_entity_poly.entity_id
_entity_poly.type
_entity_poly.pdbx_seq_one_letter_code
_entity_poly.pdbx_strand_id
1 'polypeptide(L)'
;MNKKVLSLIAMVLSLVLMLVGCGANSNSSSAQAPEVQETEKTETFRVGLECGYAPFNWTQLDDSNGAVPIDGSQEYAGGYDVEIAKRIAGGLGKKLVIVKTEWTGLLPALTSGKIDAIIAGMSPTAERKETIDFSDNYYKSDLVMVVKRGGKYDNATSIQDFKGAKLTAQLNTFHYTVIDQIEGVIKEPAMDDFPAMRVALESGMIDGYVTERPEAVSAESAN
;
A
#
# COMPACT_ATOMS: atom_id res chain seq x y z
N MET A 1 26.15 -2.96 47.24
CA MET A 1 25.90 -4.16 46.42
C MET A 1 25.85 -5.38 47.35
N ASN A 2 24.69 -5.87 47.66
CA ASN A 2 24.44 -6.78 48.79
C ASN A 2 24.83 -8.23 48.49
N LYS A 3 25.69 -8.78 49.39
CA LYS A 3 26.28 -10.14 49.37
C LYS A 3 25.28 -11.31 49.56
N LYS A 4 23.97 -11.08 49.42
CA LYS A 4 22.90 -12.12 49.65
C LYS A 4 22.28 -12.69 48.38
N VAL A 5 22.72 -12.31 47.19
CA VAL A 5 22.16 -12.81 45.91
C VAL A 5 23.04 -13.91 45.25
N LEU A 6 24.24 -14.16 45.82
CA LEU A 6 25.20 -15.11 45.19
C LEU A 6 25.11 -16.54 45.81
N SER A 7 24.14 -16.85 46.67
CA SER A 7 24.08 -18.13 47.36
C SER A 7 22.95 -19.05 46.94
N LEU A 8 22.20 -18.72 45.87
CA LEU A 8 21.01 -19.51 45.44
C LEU A 8 21.18 -20.17 44.05
N ILE A 9 22.36 -20.10 43.43
CA ILE A 9 22.60 -20.71 42.10
C ILE A 9 23.46 -22.00 42.17
N ALA A 10 23.90 -22.41 43.36
CA ALA A 10 24.82 -23.54 43.54
C ALA A 10 24.16 -24.85 44.02
N MET A 11 22.83 -25.00 43.99
CA MET A 11 22.18 -26.17 44.61
C MET A 11 21.16 -26.93 43.74
N VAL A 12 21.30 -26.90 42.43
CA VAL A 12 20.43 -27.68 41.47
C VAL A 12 21.25 -28.48 40.47
N LEU A 13 22.52 -28.81 40.76
CA LEU A 13 23.33 -29.63 39.83
C LEU A 13 23.91 -30.89 40.47
N SER A 14 23.14 -31.67 41.18
CA SER A 14 23.58 -32.98 41.70
C SER A 14 22.40 -33.84 42.11
N LEU A 15 21.70 -34.43 41.17
CA LEU A 15 20.92 -35.67 41.40
C LEU A 15 20.34 -36.21 40.09
N VAL A 16 21.13 -36.85 39.24
CA VAL A 16 20.68 -37.93 38.33
C VAL A 16 21.92 -38.73 37.88
N LEU A 17 22.34 -39.66 38.67
CA LEU A 17 23.14 -40.81 38.26
C LEU A 17 22.79 -41.97 39.18
N MET A 18 22.21 -43.00 38.62
CA MET A 18 22.15 -44.42 38.96
C MET A 18 20.75 -44.97 38.73
N LEU A 19 20.65 -45.71 37.63
CA LEU A 19 20.01 -47.06 37.64
C LEU A 19 20.32 -47.71 36.28
N VAL A 20 21.41 -48.48 36.31
CA VAL A 20 21.69 -49.53 35.31
C VAL A 20 20.93 -50.76 35.76
N GLY A 21 19.99 -51.26 34.96
CA GLY A 21 19.30 -52.53 35.14
C GLY A 21 19.21 -53.22 33.80
N CYS A 22 20.00 -54.30 33.65
CA CYS A 22 20.00 -55.21 32.49
C CYS A 22 18.64 -55.93 32.40
N GLY A 23 18.12 -56.04 31.18
CA GLY A 23 17.04 -56.92 30.79
C GLY A 23 16.98 -57.06 29.30
N ALA A 24 17.59 -58.12 28.76
CA ALA A 24 17.52 -58.47 27.33
C ALA A 24 16.11 -58.90 26.93
N ASN A 25 15.50 -58.25 25.98
CA ASN A 25 14.65 -58.92 25.00
C ASN A 25 14.58 -58.15 23.69
N SER A 26 14.97 -58.84 22.62
CA SER A 26 14.97 -58.38 21.26
C SER A 26 13.54 -58.23 20.72
N ASN A 27 13.16 -57.01 20.34
CA ASN A 27 12.18 -56.77 19.28
C ASN A 27 12.50 -55.43 18.62
N SER A 28 12.97 -55.52 17.38
CA SER A 28 13.22 -54.40 16.50
C SER A 28 11.90 -53.68 16.18
N SER A 29 11.65 -52.57 16.83
CA SER A 29 10.68 -51.60 16.33
C SER A 29 11.44 -50.28 16.18
N SER A 30 11.71 -49.92 14.95
CA SER A 30 12.30 -48.64 14.58
C SER A 30 11.32 -47.53 14.96
N ALA A 31 11.55 -46.94 16.13
CA ALA A 31 10.91 -45.67 16.48
C ALA A 31 11.57 -44.59 15.61
N GLN A 32 10.89 -44.18 14.53
CA GLN A 32 11.19 -42.94 13.83
C GLN A 32 11.00 -41.81 14.83
N ALA A 33 12.09 -41.07 15.06
CA ALA A 33 12.00 -39.79 15.74
C ALA A 33 10.99 -38.87 14.97
N PRO A 34 10.17 -38.08 15.63
CA PRO A 34 9.30 -37.14 14.93
C PRO A 34 10.20 -36.15 14.17
N GLU A 35 10.07 -36.20 12.86
CA GLU A 35 10.63 -35.20 11.95
C GLU A 35 9.98 -33.86 12.31
N VAL A 36 10.76 -33.01 12.96
CA VAL A 36 10.36 -31.62 13.19
C VAL A 36 10.32 -31.00 11.80
N GLN A 37 9.12 -30.93 11.22
CA GLN A 37 8.88 -30.09 10.05
C GLN A 37 9.17 -28.64 10.49
N GLU A 38 10.36 -28.17 10.18
CA GLU A 38 10.66 -26.75 10.16
C GLU A 38 9.68 -26.15 9.14
N THR A 39 8.60 -25.52 9.63
CA THR A 39 7.73 -24.71 8.78
C THR A 39 8.60 -23.57 8.26
N GLU A 40 9.06 -23.66 7.02
CA GLU A 40 9.70 -22.55 6.31
C GLU A 40 8.83 -21.32 6.50
N LYS A 41 9.32 -20.35 7.28
CA LYS A 41 8.65 -19.08 7.48
C LYS A 41 8.71 -18.34 6.14
N THR A 42 7.65 -18.45 5.35
CA THR A 42 7.55 -17.74 4.07
C THR A 42 7.77 -16.26 4.33
N GLU A 43 8.84 -15.71 3.78
CA GLU A 43 9.09 -14.27 3.88
C GLU A 43 7.95 -13.48 3.24
N THR A 44 7.66 -12.32 3.80
CA THR A 44 6.61 -11.43 3.31
C THR A 44 7.20 -10.32 2.45
N PHE A 45 6.42 -9.84 1.49
CA PHE A 45 6.65 -8.62 0.74
C PHE A 45 5.50 -7.66 1.03
N ARG A 46 5.76 -6.63 1.84
CA ARG A 46 4.77 -5.67 2.31
C ARG A 46 4.71 -4.49 1.33
N VAL A 47 3.57 -4.31 0.70
CA VAL A 47 3.35 -3.26 -0.30
C VAL A 47 2.37 -2.24 0.24
N GLY A 48 2.79 -0.97 0.27
CA GLY A 48 1.95 0.17 0.64
C GLY A 48 1.22 0.73 -0.57
N LEU A 49 -0.08 0.98 -0.40
CA LEU A 49 -0.93 1.70 -1.34
C LEU A 49 -2.15 2.28 -0.60
N GLU A 50 -2.80 3.30 -1.18
CA GLU A 50 -3.88 4.03 -0.50
C GLU A 50 -5.24 3.35 -0.58
N CYS A 51 -5.44 2.45 -1.54
CA CYS A 51 -6.71 1.74 -1.80
C CYS A 51 -7.91 2.67 -2.07
N GLY A 52 -7.65 3.84 -2.63
CA GLY A 52 -8.65 4.86 -2.96
C GLY A 52 -8.50 5.44 -4.38
N TYR A 53 -7.63 4.86 -5.20
CA TYR A 53 -7.22 5.36 -6.52
C TYR A 53 -7.57 4.37 -7.65
N ALA A 54 -8.85 4.19 -7.95
CA ALA A 54 -9.27 3.34 -9.07
C ALA A 54 -8.90 3.96 -10.42
N PRO A 55 -8.49 3.15 -11.45
CA PRO A 55 -8.43 1.69 -11.46
C PRO A 55 -7.07 1.12 -11.01
N PHE A 56 -6.18 1.96 -10.46
CA PHE A 56 -4.86 1.52 -10.02
C PHE A 56 -4.94 0.68 -8.74
N ASN A 57 -5.61 1.20 -7.71
CA ASN A 57 -5.85 0.47 -6.46
C ASN A 57 -7.12 0.98 -5.77
N TRP A 58 -7.97 0.06 -5.31
CA TRP A 58 -9.20 0.39 -4.59
C TRP A 58 -9.53 -0.65 -3.53
N THR A 59 -10.40 -0.29 -2.59
CA THR A 59 -10.95 -1.19 -1.57
C THR A 59 -12.23 -1.86 -2.07
N GLN A 60 -12.38 -3.16 -1.81
CA GLN A 60 -13.60 -3.94 -2.05
C GLN A 60 -13.87 -4.92 -0.92
N LEU A 61 -15.08 -5.53 -0.90
CA LEU A 61 -15.56 -6.34 0.23
C LEU A 61 -15.24 -7.83 0.11
N ASP A 62 -14.79 -8.29 -1.06
CA ASP A 62 -14.52 -9.70 -1.35
C ASP A 62 -13.25 -9.86 -2.20
N ASP A 63 -12.88 -11.10 -2.46
CA ASP A 63 -11.71 -11.48 -3.23
C ASP A 63 -11.95 -11.56 -4.76
N SER A 64 -13.10 -11.08 -5.24
CA SER A 64 -13.41 -11.05 -6.66
C SER A 64 -12.34 -10.30 -7.45
N ASN A 65 -12.21 -10.57 -8.75
CA ASN A 65 -11.21 -9.97 -9.64
C ASN A 65 -9.76 -10.15 -9.18
N GLY A 66 -9.48 -11.14 -8.33
CA GLY A 66 -8.14 -11.42 -7.83
C GLY A 66 -7.64 -10.44 -6.77
N ALA A 67 -8.56 -9.75 -6.08
CA ALA A 67 -8.20 -8.86 -4.98
C ALA A 67 -7.53 -9.62 -3.83
N VAL A 68 -6.69 -8.91 -3.08
CA VAL A 68 -5.85 -9.44 -2.01
C VAL A 68 -6.31 -8.85 -0.67
N PRO A 69 -6.39 -9.65 0.41
CA PRO A 69 -6.73 -9.13 1.74
C PRO A 69 -5.81 -7.98 2.15
N ILE A 70 -6.40 -6.92 2.72
CA ILE A 70 -5.68 -5.82 3.32
C ILE A 70 -5.27 -6.21 4.74
N ASP A 71 -4.00 -6.04 5.10
CA ASP A 71 -3.47 -6.38 6.41
C ASP A 71 -4.22 -5.63 7.52
N GLY A 72 -4.65 -6.36 8.54
CA GLY A 72 -5.41 -5.82 9.66
C GLY A 72 -6.84 -5.38 9.34
N SER A 73 -7.39 -5.70 8.16
CA SER A 73 -8.75 -5.36 7.73
C SER A 73 -9.53 -6.61 7.31
N GLN A 74 -10.86 -6.47 7.21
CA GLN A 74 -11.74 -7.46 6.58
C GLN A 74 -11.97 -7.17 5.08
N GLU A 75 -11.40 -6.08 4.59
CA GLU A 75 -11.52 -5.62 3.21
C GLU A 75 -10.39 -6.16 2.34
N TYR A 76 -10.55 -6.02 1.04
CA TYR A 76 -9.60 -6.46 0.02
C TYR A 76 -9.16 -5.28 -0.85
N ALA A 77 -7.93 -5.34 -1.34
CA ALA A 77 -7.40 -4.41 -2.32
C ALA A 77 -7.46 -5.04 -3.71
N GLY A 78 -8.07 -4.35 -4.64
CA GLY A 78 -8.09 -4.68 -6.06
C GLY A 78 -7.39 -3.62 -6.89
N GLY A 79 -7.07 -3.92 -8.16
CA GLY A 79 -6.56 -2.95 -9.12
C GLY A 79 -5.25 -3.32 -9.80
N TYR A 80 -4.86 -2.45 -10.73
CA TYR A 80 -3.67 -2.64 -11.54
C TYR A 80 -2.40 -2.74 -10.69
N ASP A 81 -2.25 -1.85 -9.69
CA ASP A 81 -1.11 -1.85 -8.77
C ASP A 81 -1.03 -3.14 -7.95
N VAL A 82 -2.19 -3.69 -7.56
CA VAL A 82 -2.26 -4.97 -6.83
C VAL A 82 -1.81 -6.12 -7.72
N GLU A 83 -2.17 -6.12 -9.01
CA GLU A 83 -1.70 -7.12 -9.97
C GLU A 83 -0.17 -7.02 -10.19
N ILE A 84 0.39 -5.82 -10.25
CA ILE A 84 1.84 -5.60 -10.29
C ILE A 84 2.49 -6.14 -9.01
N ALA A 85 1.94 -5.81 -7.85
CA ALA A 85 2.43 -6.30 -6.55
C ALA A 85 2.46 -7.83 -6.46
N LYS A 86 1.39 -8.51 -6.92
CA LYS A 86 1.30 -9.98 -6.98
C LYS A 86 2.41 -10.58 -7.84
N ARG A 87 2.67 -10.00 -9.02
CA ARG A 87 3.71 -10.47 -9.93
C ARG A 87 5.10 -10.31 -9.33
N ILE A 88 5.37 -9.17 -8.68
CA ILE A 88 6.66 -8.92 -8.03
C ILE A 88 6.84 -9.88 -6.85
N ALA A 89 5.86 -10.01 -5.97
CA ALA A 89 5.91 -10.94 -4.83
C ALA A 89 6.17 -12.39 -5.29
N GLY A 90 5.45 -12.83 -6.34
CA GLY A 90 5.64 -14.16 -6.95
C GLY A 90 7.04 -14.34 -7.52
N GLY A 91 7.58 -13.33 -8.22
CA GLY A 91 8.96 -13.37 -8.74
C GLY A 91 10.03 -13.40 -7.65
N LEU A 92 9.74 -12.83 -6.47
CA LEU A 92 10.61 -12.85 -5.30
C LEU A 92 10.43 -14.12 -4.44
N GLY A 93 9.46 -14.99 -4.74
CA GLY A 93 9.10 -16.13 -3.90
C GLY A 93 8.56 -15.75 -2.52
N LYS A 94 7.98 -14.54 -2.37
CA LYS A 94 7.47 -14.00 -1.10
C LYS A 94 5.96 -13.96 -1.07
N LYS A 95 5.39 -14.03 0.14
CA LYS A 95 3.96 -13.80 0.34
C LYS A 95 3.67 -12.30 0.27
N LEU A 96 2.75 -11.89 -0.62
CA LEU A 96 2.28 -10.51 -0.69
C LEU A 96 1.46 -10.16 0.56
N VAL A 97 1.73 -8.98 1.12
CA VAL A 97 0.95 -8.34 2.18
C VAL A 97 0.65 -6.92 1.75
N ILE A 98 -0.63 -6.59 1.61
CA ILE A 98 -1.08 -5.22 1.30
C ILE A 98 -1.26 -4.43 2.58
N VAL A 99 -0.56 -3.31 2.68
CA VAL A 99 -0.64 -2.38 3.82
C VAL A 99 -1.32 -1.09 3.34
N LYS A 100 -2.61 -0.97 3.63
CA LYS A 100 -3.37 0.25 3.32
C LYS A 100 -2.79 1.42 4.13
N THR A 101 -2.39 2.47 3.45
CA THR A 101 -1.72 3.62 4.04
C THR A 101 -2.14 4.88 3.30
N GLU A 102 -2.57 5.91 4.03
CA GLU A 102 -2.88 7.21 3.43
C GLU A 102 -1.73 7.70 2.55
N TRP A 103 -2.04 8.40 1.46
CA TRP A 103 -1.05 8.83 0.47
C TRP A 103 0.19 9.49 1.07
N THR A 104 -0.02 10.45 1.98
CA THR A 104 1.07 11.18 2.65
C THR A 104 1.89 10.32 3.61
N GLY A 105 1.35 9.18 4.02
CA GLY A 105 2.00 8.21 4.90
C GLY A 105 2.88 7.19 4.18
N LEU A 106 2.76 7.04 2.85
CA LEU A 106 3.47 6.00 2.08
C LEU A 106 5.00 6.17 2.15
N LEU A 107 5.51 7.37 1.90
CA LEU A 107 6.94 7.65 1.95
C LEU A 107 7.53 7.40 3.35
N PRO A 108 6.95 7.94 4.44
CA PRO A 108 7.36 7.61 5.80
C PRO A 108 7.28 6.12 6.14
N ALA A 109 6.26 5.40 5.65
CA ALA A 109 6.13 3.97 5.88
C ALA A 109 7.27 3.17 5.21
N LEU A 110 7.67 3.56 3.99
CA LEU A 110 8.78 2.94 3.28
C LEU A 110 10.11 3.23 3.99
N THR A 111 10.40 4.49 4.28
CA THR A 111 11.68 4.89 4.90
C THR A 111 11.86 4.37 6.33
N SER A 112 10.76 4.12 7.06
CA SER A 112 10.80 3.49 8.39
C SER A 112 10.82 1.96 8.36
N GLY A 113 10.72 1.33 7.18
CA GLY A 113 10.70 -0.12 7.03
C GLY A 113 9.37 -0.77 7.45
N LYS A 114 8.29 -0.03 7.56
CA LYS A 114 6.93 -0.60 7.76
C LYS A 114 6.43 -1.32 6.53
N ILE A 115 6.80 -0.86 5.35
CA ILE A 115 6.54 -1.49 4.05
C ILE A 115 7.87 -1.67 3.32
N ASP A 116 7.90 -2.61 2.38
CA ASP A 116 9.09 -2.94 1.59
C ASP A 116 9.08 -2.24 0.22
N ALA A 117 7.91 -1.86 -0.26
CA ALA A 117 7.72 -1.09 -1.49
C ALA A 117 6.43 -0.27 -1.47
N ILE A 118 6.40 0.80 -2.28
CA ILE A 118 5.20 1.54 -2.64
C ILE A 118 4.86 1.14 -4.09
N ILE A 119 3.64 0.63 -4.31
CA ILE A 119 3.10 0.35 -5.65
C ILE A 119 1.71 0.98 -5.70
N ALA A 120 1.66 2.28 -6.01
CA ALA A 120 0.49 3.13 -5.82
C ALA A 120 0.37 4.22 -6.90
N GLY A 121 0.74 3.91 -8.16
CA GLY A 121 0.75 4.92 -9.23
C GLY A 121 1.70 6.10 -8.95
N MET A 122 2.66 5.94 -8.06
CA MET A 122 3.52 7.03 -7.60
C MET A 122 4.55 7.45 -8.67
N SER A 123 4.45 8.69 -9.14
CA SER A 123 5.36 9.26 -10.13
C SER A 123 6.76 9.50 -9.56
N PRO A 124 7.83 9.19 -10.32
CA PRO A 124 9.23 9.34 -9.90
C PRO A 124 9.72 10.79 -10.07
N THR A 125 9.20 11.72 -9.24
CA THR A 125 9.65 13.12 -9.26
C THR A 125 11.10 13.26 -8.77
N ALA A 126 11.78 14.35 -9.16
CA ALA A 126 13.15 14.63 -8.72
C ALA A 126 13.24 14.68 -7.18
N GLU A 127 12.30 15.36 -6.54
CA GLU A 127 12.22 15.46 -5.08
C GLU A 127 12.12 14.09 -4.39
N ARG A 128 11.26 13.19 -4.88
CA ARG A 128 11.11 11.86 -4.31
C ARG A 128 12.36 11.00 -4.48
N LYS A 129 13.06 11.16 -5.62
CA LYS A 129 14.32 10.45 -5.89
C LYS A 129 15.48 10.87 -4.98
N GLU A 130 15.37 11.97 -4.25
CA GLU A 130 16.33 12.34 -3.21
C GLU A 130 16.23 11.45 -1.97
N THR A 131 15.08 10.77 -1.79
CA THR A 131 14.77 10.00 -0.57
C THR A 131 14.62 8.52 -0.82
N ILE A 132 14.08 8.12 -1.98
CA ILE A 132 13.80 6.72 -2.34
C ILE A 132 14.20 6.42 -3.78
N ASP A 133 14.47 5.14 -4.05
CA ASP A 133 14.71 4.63 -5.40
C ASP A 133 13.40 4.27 -6.10
N PHE A 134 13.41 4.32 -7.43
CA PHE A 134 12.30 3.93 -8.29
C PHE A 134 12.73 2.86 -9.29
N SER A 135 11.82 1.96 -9.61
CA SER A 135 11.95 1.06 -10.76
C SER A 135 11.75 1.82 -12.08
N ASP A 136 11.89 1.12 -13.20
CA ASP A 136 11.35 1.60 -14.46
C ASP A 136 9.83 1.80 -14.36
N ASN A 137 9.30 2.70 -15.20
CA ASN A 137 7.87 2.99 -15.21
C ASN A 137 7.06 1.76 -15.67
N TYR A 138 6.14 1.30 -14.85
CA TYR A 138 5.21 0.24 -15.23
C TYR A 138 3.92 0.76 -15.88
N TYR A 139 3.68 2.08 -15.83
CA TYR A 139 2.57 2.77 -16.49
C TYR A 139 2.98 4.19 -16.93
N LYS A 140 2.29 4.73 -17.95
CA LYS A 140 2.38 6.13 -18.37
C LYS A 140 1.00 6.64 -18.67
N SER A 141 0.70 7.86 -18.24
CA SER A 141 -0.59 8.51 -18.42
C SER A 141 -0.44 10.00 -18.70
N ASP A 142 -1.53 10.61 -19.15
CA ASP A 142 -1.65 12.05 -19.31
C ASP A 142 -2.49 12.59 -18.15
N LEU A 143 -2.18 13.83 -17.72
CA LEU A 143 -3.04 14.59 -16.83
C LEU A 143 -4.28 15.10 -17.56
N VAL A 144 -5.40 15.03 -16.88
CA VAL A 144 -6.69 15.54 -17.36
C VAL A 144 -7.42 16.28 -16.24
N MET A 145 -8.42 17.07 -16.63
CA MET A 145 -9.31 17.74 -15.70
C MET A 145 -10.64 16.97 -15.63
N VAL A 146 -11.05 16.57 -14.44
CA VAL A 146 -12.38 16.01 -14.20
C VAL A 146 -13.30 17.14 -13.80
N VAL A 147 -14.44 17.26 -14.49
CA VAL A 147 -15.48 18.26 -14.27
C VAL A 147 -16.86 17.63 -14.25
N LYS A 148 -17.84 18.35 -13.71
CA LYS A 148 -19.22 17.87 -13.69
C LYS A 148 -19.83 17.88 -15.09
N ARG A 149 -20.40 16.77 -15.54
CA ARG A 149 -21.13 16.66 -16.82
C ARG A 149 -22.33 17.63 -16.84
N GLY A 150 -22.49 18.34 -17.95
CA GLY A 150 -23.48 19.41 -18.10
C GLY A 150 -23.22 20.65 -17.25
N GLY A 151 -22.08 20.70 -16.57
CA GLY A 151 -21.63 21.85 -15.78
C GLY A 151 -21.01 22.94 -16.64
N LYS A 152 -20.58 24.02 -15.99
CA LYS A 152 -20.00 25.21 -16.65
C LYS A 152 -18.80 24.89 -17.55
N TYR A 153 -18.02 23.90 -17.19
CA TYR A 153 -16.75 23.57 -17.84
C TYR A 153 -16.80 22.28 -18.67
N ASP A 154 -17.98 21.71 -18.89
CA ASP A 154 -18.16 20.44 -19.63
C ASP A 154 -17.65 20.49 -21.09
N ASN A 155 -17.69 21.66 -21.70
CA ASN A 155 -17.22 21.88 -23.08
C ASN A 155 -15.82 22.52 -23.17
N ALA A 156 -15.04 22.50 -22.08
CA ALA A 156 -13.67 23.03 -22.08
C ALA A 156 -12.78 22.24 -23.06
N THR A 157 -12.03 22.94 -23.87
CA THR A 157 -11.09 22.36 -24.86
C THR A 157 -9.64 22.74 -24.61
N SER A 158 -9.42 23.68 -23.69
CA SER A 158 -8.11 24.17 -23.27
C SER A 158 -8.05 24.32 -21.77
N ILE A 159 -6.87 24.20 -21.18
CA ILE A 159 -6.68 24.49 -19.75
C ILE A 159 -7.01 25.94 -19.41
N GLN A 160 -6.91 26.88 -20.34
CA GLN A 160 -7.23 28.29 -20.12
C GLN A 160 -8.75 28.58 -20.05
N ASP A 161 -9.59 27.64 -20.50
CA ASP A 161 -11.05 27.72 -20.34
C ASP A 161 -11.48 27.63 -18.87
N PHE A 162 -10.58 27.17 -18.00
CA PHE A 162 -10.79 27.07 -16.55
C PHE A 162 -10.48 28.37 -15.78
N LYS A 163 -10.31 29.50 -16.46
CA LYS A 163 -10.17 30.79 -15.79
C LYS A 163 -11.36 31.07 -14.85
N GLY A 164 -11.06 31.34 -13.58
CA GLY A 164 -12.05 31.55 -12.53
C GLY A 164 -12.71 30.25 -12.01
N ALA A 165 -12.28 29.09 -12.47
CA ALA A 165 -12.72 27.81 -11.90
C ALA A 165 -12.07 27.54 -10.54
N LYS A 166 -12.83 26.93 -9.62
CA LYS A 166 -12.35 26.40 -8.35
C LYS A 166 -11.77 25.01 -8.58
N LEU A 167 -10.44 24.90 -8.60
CA LEU A 167 -9.76 23.65 -8.91
C LEU A 167 -8.89 23.17 -7.76
N THR A 168 -8.80 21.85 -7.61
CA THR A 168 -7.93 21.19 -6.67
C THR A 168 -7.24 19.96 -7.29
N ALA A 169 -6.39 19.32 -6.53
CA ALA A 169 -5.82 17.99 -6.81
C ALA A 169 -5.34 17.35 -5.50
N GLN A 170 -4.82 16.15 -5.61
CA GLN A 170 -4.34 15.43 -4.44
C GLN A 170 -3.11 16.09 -3.82
N LEU A 171 -3.09 16.14 -2.50
CA LEU A 171 -2.01 16.71 -1.68
C LEU A 171 -0.67 16.00 -1.98
N ASN A 172 0.42 16.77 -1.97
CA ASN A 172 1.78 16.27 -2.21
C ASN A 172 1.96 15.55 -3.56
N THR A 173 1.22 16.01 -4.60
CA THR A 173 1.40 15.56 -5.98
C THR A 173 1.71 16.73 -6.90
N PHE A 174 2.38 16.43 -8.03
CA PHE A 174 2.58 17.43 -9.08
C PHE A 174 1.26 17.80 -9.79
N HIS A 175 0.21 17.00 -9.65
CA HIS A 175 -1.14 17.33 -10.12
C HIS A 175 -1.63 18.66 -9.54
N TYR A 176 -1.29 18.93 -8.27
CA TYR A 176 -1.66 20.20 -7.64
C TYR A 176 -0.84 21.38 -8.15
N THR A 177 0.45 21.17 -8.48
CA THR A 177 1.32 22.25 -8.97
C THR A 177 1.00 22.67 -10.40
N VAL A 178 0.53 21.75 -11.26
CA VAL A 178 0.19 22.09 -12.66
C VAL A 178 -1.02 23.02 -12.78
N ILE A 179 -1.86 23.14 -11.73
CA ILE A 179 -2.98 24.07 -11.68
C ILE A 179 -2.50 25.53 -11.86
N ASP A 180 -1.29 25.85 -11.42
CA ASP A 180 -0.69 27.19 -11.49
C ASP A 180 -0.46 27.66 -12.94
N GLN A 181 -0.54 26.78 -13.94
CA GLN A 181 -0.47 27.13 -15.36
C GLN A 181 -1.76 27.79 -15.89
N ILE A 182 -2.84 27.76 -15.13
CA ILE A 182 -4.15 28.31 -15.53
C ILE A 182 -4.28 29.73 -15.01
N GLU A 183 -4.28 30.70 -15.95
CA GLU A 183 -4.39 32.11 -15.57
C GLU A 183 -5.72 32.43 -14.89
N GLY A 184 -5.66 33.03 -13.69
CA GLY A 184 -6.85 33.45 -12.94
C GLY A 184 -7.72 32.32 -12.40
N VAL A 185 -7.17 31.11 -12.27
CA VAL A 185 -7.80 29.99 -11.57
C VAL A 185 -7.99 30.32 -10.08
N ILE A 186 -9.03 29.79 -9.47
CA ILE A 186 -9.19 29.76 -8.00
C ILE A 186 -8.69 28.42 -7.51
N LYS A 187 -7.44 28.40 -7.05
CA LYS A 187 -6.80 27.20 -6.56
C LYS A 187 -7.25 26.92 -5.14
N GLU A 188 -8.15 25.94 -4.98
CA GLU A 188 -8.64 25.49 -3.69
C GLU A 188 -7.56 24.62 -2.98
N PRO A 189 -7.62 24.49 -1.64
CA PRO A 189 -6.69 23.63 -0.91
C PRO A 189 -6.64 22.22 -1.49
N ALA A 190 -5.43 21.64 -1.53
CA ALA A 190 -5.26 20.25 -1.94
C ALA A 190 -6.02 19.29 -1.00
N MET A 191 -6.52 18.19 -1.54
CA MET A 191 -7.29 17.18 -0.81
C MET A 191 -6.49 15.88 -0.62
N ASP A 192 -6.84 15.09 0.37
CA ASP A 192 -6.08 13.91 0.75
C ASP A 192 -6.21 12.78 -0.28
N ASP A 193 -7.42 12.55 -0.81
CA ASP A 193 -7.72 11.41 -1.68
C ASP A 193 -8.75 11.72 -2.77
N PHE A 194 -8.88 10.82 -3.75
CA PHE A 194 -9.80 10.95 -4.88
C PHE A 194 -11.27 10.84 -4.48
N PRO A 195 -11.69 9.95 -3.57
CA PRO A 195 -13.05 9.94 -3.05
C PRO A 195 -13.51 11.30 -2.50
N ALA A 196 -12.66 11.98 -1.72
CA ALA A 196 -12.96 13.31 -1.19
C ALA A 196 -13.13 14.35 -2.31
N MET A 197 -12.27 14.32 -3.33
CA MET A 197 -12.37 15.23 -4.48
C MET A 197 -13.64 14.99 -5.29
N ARG A 198 -14.07 13.75 -5.49
CA ARG A 198 -15.35 13.43 -6.16
C ARG A 198 -16.55 13.98 -5.40
N VAL A 199 -16.60 13.80 -4.09
CA VAL A 199 -17.66 14.36 -3.24
C VAL A 199 -17.65 15.89 -3.30
N ALA A 200 -16.50 16.54 -3.29
CA ALA A 200 -16.38 18.00 -3.41
C ALA A 200 -16.87 18.50 -4.77
N LEU A 201 -16.58 17.77 -5.85
CA LEU A 201 -17.07 18.08 -7.21
C LEU A 201 -18.59 17.92 -7.31
N GLU A 202 -19.14 16.82 -6.81
CA GLU A 202 -20.58 16.56 -6.83
C GLU A 202 -21.36 17.60 -6.05
N SER A 203 -20.86 18.01 -4.88
CA SER A 203 -21.49 19.02 -4.02
C SER A 203 -21.33 20.45 -4.57
N GLY A 204 -20.50 20.68 -5.60
CA GLY A 204 -20.19 22.00 -6.15
C GLY A 204 -19.25 22.84 -5.28
N MET A 205 -18.55 22.22 -4.34
CA MET A 205 -17.49 22.87 -3.56
C MET A 205 -16.31 23.25 -4.46
N ILE A 206 -15.99 22.39 -5.44
CA ILE A 206 -15.03 22.63 -6.50
C ILE A 206 -15.69 22.50 -7.88
N ASP A 207 -15.09 23.10 -8.90
CA ASP A 207 -15.55 23.02 -10.29
C ASP A 207 -14.84 21.88 -11.05
N GLY A 208 -13.70 21.41 -10.54
CA GLY A 208 -12.92 20.31 -11.11
C GLY A 208 -11.72 19.95 -10.29
N TYR A 209 -11.13 18.81 -10.64
CA TYR A 209 -9.85 18.35 -10.06
C TYR A 209 -8.94 17.75 -11.13
N VAL A 210 -7.63 17.90 -10.92
CA VAL A 210 -6.61 17.32 -11.80
C VAL A 210 -6.33 15.89 -11.38
N THR A 211 -6.33 14.99 -12.35
CA THR A 211 -5.97 13.58 -12.17
C THR A 211 -5.33 13.00 -13.43
N GLU A 212 -5.02 11.73 -13.41
CA GLU A 212 -4.60 10.98 -14.57
C GLU A 212 -5.79 10.39 -15.32
N ARG A 213 -5.66 10.25 -16.66
CA ARG A 213 -6.74 9.78 -17.53
C ARG A 213 -7.44 8.48 -17.06
N PRO A 214 -6.74 7.42 -16.58
CA PRO A 214 -7.43 6.19 -16.14
C PRO A 214 -8.38 6.42 -14.95
N GLU A 215 -7.98 7.27 -14.01
CA GLU A 215 -8.84 7.64 -12.87
C GLU A 215 -10.07 8.41 -13.34
N ALA A 216 -9.89 9.38 -14.25
CA ALA A 216 -11.02 10.15 -14.81
C ALA A 216 -12.05 9.23 -15.49
N VAL A 217 -11.59 8.26 -16.28
CA VAL A 217 -12.48 7.25 -16.90
C VAL A 217 -13.18 6.38 -15.85
N SER A 218 -12.48 6.01 -14.79
CA SER A 218 -13.08 5.28 -13.67
C SER A 218 -14.12 6.11 -12.94
N ALA A 219 -13.85 7.40 -12.69
CA ALA A 219 -14.79 8.33 -12.06
C ALA A 219 -16.06 8.53 -12.91
N GLU A 220 -15.91 8.63 -14.25
CA GLU A 220 -17.05 8.72 -15.18
C GLU A 220 -17.93 7.47 -15.15
N SER A 221 -17.32 6.29 -15.02
CA SER A 221 -18.03 5.01 -15.03
C SER A 221 -18.76 4.71 -13.71
N ALA A 222 -18.41 5.39 -12.63
CA ALA A 222 -19.00 5.22 -11.30
C ALA A 222 -20.25 6.09 -11.07
N ASN A 223 -20.55 7.02 -11.97
CA ASN A 223 -21.71 7.92 -12.00
C ASN A 223 -22.60 7.60 -13.20
#